data_5aa0a468dff1d1361c41cb122e6854dc
#
_entry.id   5aa0a468dff1d1361c41cb122e6854dc
#
_cell.length_a   1.000
_cell.length_b   1.000
_cell.length_c   1.000
_cell.angle_alpha   90.00
_cell.angle_beta   90.00
_cell.angle_gamma   90.00
#
_symmetry.space_group_name_H-M   'P 1'
#
loop_
_entity.id
_entity.type
_entity.pdbx_description
1 polymer ?
#
loop_
_entity_poly.entity_id
_entity_poly.type
_entity_poly.pdbx_seq_one_letter_code
_entity_poly.pdbx_strand_id
1 'polypeptide(L)'
;FQAEDGIRDLVRSRGLGDVYKRQDISHLPRERIRQHFPTIHERCLSLGIDITQSPIPIVPAAHYTCGGIVTDTNGLTDVPNLYAVGESSFTGLHGANRMASNSLLECLVFAKSAAQHIAAQPFPQPSVTIPPWDESQVTNSDEEVIISHNWNELRHFMWDYVGIVRTDKRLQRARRRVRLLTQEVSEYYSNYRISKDLIELRNLIVVADLIIQSAIQRRESRGLHYSLDYPEIHQEANDTILVPPNYG
;
A
#
# COMPACT_ATOMS: atom_id res chain seq x y z
N PHE A 1 6.41 -13.97 -20.07
CA PHE A 1 5.41 -14.13 -19.02
C PHE A 1 4.18 -13.34 -19.45
N GLN A 2 3.18 -14.03 -19.99
CA GLN A 2 1.94 -13.34 -20.38
C GLN A 2 1.13 -13.12 -19.11
N ALA A 3 0.96 -11.88 -18.71
CA ALA A 3 0.23 -11.47 -17.50
C ALA A 3 -1.22 -12.03 -17.47
N GLU A 4 -1.81 -12.25 -18.65
CA GLU A 4 -3.16 -12.79 -18.78
C GLU A 4 -3.32 -14.22 -18.24
N ASP A 5 -2.34 -15.10 -18.45
CA ASP A 5 -2.44 -16.49 -17.96
C ASP A 5 -2.31 -16.57 -16.44
N GLY A 6 -1.45 -15.75 -15.85
CA GLY A 6 -1.33 -15.63 -14.39
C GLY A 6 -2.59 -15.07 -13.72
N ILE A 7 -3.27 -14.14 -14.37
CA ILE A 7 -4.52 -13.54 -13.86
C ILE A 7 -5.70 -14.50 -13.99
N ARG A 8 -5.80 -15.26 -15.10
CA ARG A 8 -6.82 -16.30 -15.27
C ARG A 8 -6.70 -17.42 -14.24
N ASP A 9 -5.50 -17.82 -13.89
CA ASP A 9 -5.25 -18.80 -12.84
C ASP A 9 -5.66 -18.29 -11.45
N LEU A 10 -5.46 -16.99 -11.17
CA LEU A 10 -5.90 -16.32 -9.93
C LEU A 10 -7.43 -16.30 -9.81
N VAL A 11 -8.14 -16.05 -10.90
CA VAL A 11 -9.62 -16.05 -10.92
C VAL A 11 -10.15 -17.44 -10.65
N ARG A 12 -9.49 -18.49 -11.18
CA ARG A 12 -9.87 -19.89 -10.94
C ARG A 12 -9.54 -20.36 -9.53
N SER A 13 -8.42 -19.96 -8.95
CA SER A 13 -8.00 -20.38 -7.61
C SER A 13 -8.85 -19.79 -6.46
N ARG A 14 -9.60 -18.69 -6.70
CA ARG A 14 -10.53 -18.12 -5.72
C ARG A 14 -11.94 -18.74 -5.75
N GLY A 15 -12.18 -19.64 -6.64
CA GLY A 15 -13.53 -20.14 -6.88
C GLY A 15 -13.79 -21.57 -6.47
N LEU A 16 -12.87 -22.40 -6.01
CA LEU A 16 -13.09 -23.76 -5.49
C LEU A 16 -11.76 -24.53 -5.46
N GLY A 17 -11.25 -24.80 -4.27
CA GLY A 17 -10.28 -25.88 -4.02
C GLY A 17 -8.86 -25.61 -4.52
N ASP A 18 -8.01 -25.25 -3.62
CA ASP A 18 -6.60 -25.63 -3.46
C ASP A 18 -5.73 -25.87 -4.70
N VAL A 19 -5.50 -24.84 -5.50
CA VAL A 19 -4.26 -24.83 -6.28
C VAL A 19 -3.26 -23.96 -5.52
N TYR A 20 -2.61 -24.54 -4.51
CA TYR A 20 -1.47 -23.92 -3.85
C TYR A 20 -0.33 -23.76 -4.85
N LYS A 21 -0.01 -22.52 -5.23
CA LYS A 21 1.23 -22.25 -5.93
C LYS A 21 2.38 -22.43 -4.94
N ARG A 22 3.48 -23.01 -5.42
CA ARG A 22 4.67 -23.28 -4.60
C ARG A 22 5.89 -22.76 -5.32
N GLN A 23 6.81 -22.17 -4.56
CA GLN A 23 8.14 -21.82 -5.05
C GLN A 23 9.14 -22.85 -4.56
N ASP A 24 9.86 -23.46 -5.48
CA ASP A 24 10.83 -24.51 -5.17
C ASP A 24 12.24 -24.06 -5.55
N ILE A 25 13.15 -24.12 -4.59
CA ILE A 25 14.59 -23.89 -4.75
C ILE A 25 15.41 -25.11 -4.23
N SER A 26 14.76 -26.19 -3.83
CA SER A 26 15.41 -27.38 -3.24
C SER A 26 16.36 -28.11 -4.20
N HIS A 27 16.29 -27.77 -5.50
CA HIS A 27 17.23 -28.25 -6.52
C HIS A 27 18.66 -27.66 -6.36
N LEU A 28 18.82 -26.59 -5.58
CA LEU A 28 20.13 -25.98 -5.28
C LEU A 28 20.80 -26.67 -4.08
N PRO A 29 22.15 -26.66 -4.00
CA PRO A 29 22.86 -27.17 -2.83
C PRO A 29 22.40 -26.44 -1.55
N ARG A 30 22.14 -27.19 -0.46
CA ARG A 30 21.65 -26.67 0.82
C ARG A 30 22.47 -25.49 1.35
N GLU A 31 23.81 -25.60 1.24
CA GLU A 31 24.72 -24.56 1.71
C GLU A 31 24.53 -23.25 0.94
N ARG A 32 24.34 -23.36 -0.37
CA ARG A 32 24.08 -22.19 -1.23
C ARG A 32 22.76 -21.51 -0.88
N ILE A 33 21.71 -22.26 -0.57
CA ILE A 33 20.41 -21.71 -0.14
C ILE A 33 20.59 -20.92 1.16
N ARG A 34 21.27 -21.50 2.15
CA ARG A 34 21.51 -20.86 3.45
C ARG A 34 22.35 -19.58 3.36
N GLN A 35 23.37 -19.58 2.49
CA GLN A 35 24.21 -18.40 2.27
C GLN A 35 23.50 -17.26 1.54
N HIS A 36 22.71 -17.59 0.52
CA HIS A 36 22.06 -16.57 -0.30
C HIS A 36 20.71 -16.09 0.26
N PHE A 37 20.00 -16.93 1.03
CA PHE A 37 18.67 -16.64 1.56
C PHE A 37 18.55 -16.93 3.06
N PRO A 38 19.46 -16.43 3.93
CA PRO A 38 19.48 -16.77 5.34
C PRO A 38 18.15 -16.39 6.05
N THR A 39 17.70 -15.17 5.86
CA THR A 39 16.46 -14.64 6.51
C THR A 39 15.22 -15.41 6.08
N ILE A 40 15.10 -15.73 4.79
CA ILE A 40 13.96 -16.51 4.27
C ILE A 40 14.01 -17.93 4.83
N HIS A 41 15.20 -18.54 4.85
CA HIS A 41 15.39 -19.88 5.41
C HIS A 41 14.98 -19.96 6.88
N GLU A 42 15.48 -19.05 7.71
CA GLU A 42 15.14 -18.98 9.13
C GLU A 42 13.65 -18.76 9.36
N ARG A 43 13.05 -17.83 8.60
CA ARG A 43 11.62 -17.54 8.70
C ARG A 43 10.76 -18.74 8.31
N CYS A 44 11.10 -19.42 7.22
CA CYS A 44 10.39 -20.62 6.81
C CYS A 44 10.54 -21.77 7.82
N LEU A 45 11.75 -21.96 8.37
CA LEU A 45 11.99 -22.95 9.43
C LEU A 45 11.16 -22.67 10.68
N SER A 46 11.01 -21.42 11.08
CA SER A 46 10.15 -21.06 12.23
C SER A 46 8.68 -21.40 12.02
N LEU A 47 8.26 -21.60 10.76
CA LEU A 47 6.93 -22.06 10.35
C LEU A 47 6.88 -23.56 10.01
N GLY A 48 7.95 -24.30 10.30
CA GLY A 48 8.04 -25.75 10.03
C GLY A 48 8.36 -26.10 8.57
N ILE A 49 8.81 -25.13 7.75
CA ILE A 49 9.12 -25.35 6.33
C ILE A 49 10.64 -25.25 6.12
N ASP A 50 11.28 -26.38 5.80
CA ASP A 50 12.69 -26.40 5.39
C ASP A 50 12.78 -26.19 3.85
N ILE A 51 13.11 -24.98 3.42
CA ILE A 51 13.20 -24.62 1.99
C ILE A 51 14.34 -25.32 1.24
N THR A 52 15.23 -25.99 1.95
CA THR A 52 16.26 -26.84 1.33
C THR A 52 15.75 -28.23 0.95
N GLN A 53 14.53 -28.58 1.36
CA GLN A 53 13.91 -29.88 1.16
C GLN A 53 12.51 -29.82 0.59
N SER A 54 11.81 -28.70 0.84
CA SER A 54 10.39 -28.56 0.51
C SER A 54 10.09 -27.23 -0.15
N PRO A 55 9.15 -27.20 -1.12
CA PRO A 55 8.69 -25.96 -1.72
C PRO A 55 7.92 -25.07 -0.72
N ILE A 56 8.08 -23.75 -0.87
CA ILE A 56 7.37 -22.75 -0.08
C ILE A 56 5.97 -22.55 -0.68
N PRO A 57 4.90 -22.63 0.13
CA PRO A 57 3.58 -22.22 -0.34
C PRO A 57 3.55 -20.70 -0.54
N ILE A 58 3.09 -20.26 -1.71
CA ILE A 58 3.01 -18.86 -2.09
C ILE A 58 1.62 -18.50 -2.59
N VAL A 59 1.26 -17.23 -2.44
CA VAL A 59 0.07 -16.64 -3.05
C VAL A 59 0.48 -15.36 -3.78
N PRO A 60 -0.11 -15.08 -4.95
CA PRO A 60 0.07 -13.79 -5.59
C PRO A 60 -0.57 -12.68 -4.75
N ALA A 61 0.16 -11.59 -4.56
CA ALA A 61 -0.28 -10.43 -3.80
C ALA A 61 0.14 -9.14 -4.50
N ALA A 62 -0.54 -8.03 -4.19
CA ALA A 62 -0.05 -6.70 -4.56
C ALA A 62 1.30 -6.47 -3.88
N HIS A 63 2.24 -5.84 -4.60
CA HIS A 63 3.60 -5.64 -4.10
C HIS A 63 3.89 -4.14 -3.92
N TYR A 64 3.79 -3.35 -4.98
CA TYR A 64 4.15 -1.94 -5.00
C TYR A 64 2.94 -1.08 -5.35
N THR A 65 2.79 0.08 -4.71
CA THR A 65 1.59 0.91 -4.87
C THR A 65 1.49 1.50 -6.27
N CYS A 66 2.59 1.87 -6.91
CA CYS A 66 2.66 2.57 -8.20
C CYS A 66 1.81 3.85 -8.24
N GLY A 67 1.65 4.49 -7.12
CA GLY A 67 0.89 5.70 -6.91
C GLY A 67 1.31 6.35 -5.61
N GLY A 68 0.79 7.53 -5.31
CA GLY A 68 1.14 8.26 -4.10
C GLY A 68 0.84 9.74 -4.22
N ILE A 69 1.52 10.55 -3.44
CA ILE A 69 1.41 12.01 -3.47
C ILE A 69 2.11 12.52 -4.72
N VAL A 70 1.41 13.31 -5.55
CA VAL A 70 1.98 13.91 -6.76
C VAL A 70 3.11 14.86 -6.39
N THR A 71 4.26 14.71 -7.07
CA THR A 71 5.45 15.53 -6.84
C THR A 71 6.10 15.95 -8.15
N ASP A 72 6.87 17.06 -8.08
CA ASP A 72 7.77 17.45 -9.15
C ASP A 72 9.09 16.64 -9.13
N THR A 73 10.03 16.98 -9.98
CA THR A 73 11.36 16.35 -10.06
C THR A 73 12.26 16.58 -8.84
N ASN A 74 11.88 17.50 -7.96
CA ASN A 74 12.55 17.76 -6.67
C ASN A 74 11.84 17.09 -5.50
N GLY A 75 10.79 16.31 -5.76
CA GLY A 75 9.97 15.71 -4.71
C GLY A 75 9.05 16.71 -4.00
N LEU A 76 8.92 17.96 -4.50
CA LEU A 76 8.04 18.98 -3.93
C LEU A 76 6.59 18.68 -4.34
N THR A 77 5.67 18.77 -3.38
CA THR A 77 4.23 18.65 -3.60
C THR A 77 3.60 20.01 -3.93
N ASP A 78 2.31 20.02 -4.22
CA ASP A 78 1.51 21.25 -4.36
C ASP A 78 1.26 21.97 -3.03
N VAL A 79 1.52 21.33 -1.90
CA VAL A 79 1.51 21.98 -0.57
C VAL A 79 2.88 22.63 -0.31
N PRO A 80 2.94 23.96 -0.07
CA PRO A 80 4.21 24.66 0.15
C PRO A 80 5.05 24.03 1.27
N ASN A 81 6.33 23.80 0.99
CA ASN A 81 7.32 23.22 1.91
C ASN A 81 7.07 21.74 2.28
N LEU A 82 6.16 21.05 1.61
CA LEU A 82 5.93 19.63 1.80
C LEU A 82 6.57 18.85 0.65
N TYR A 83 7.38 17.84 1.01
CA TYR A 83 8.07 16.96 0.08
C TYR A 83 7.62 15.52 0.30
N ALA A 84 7.53 14.75 -0.78
CA ALA A 84 7.34 13.32 -0.72
C ALA A 84 8.35 12.63 -1.65
N VAL A 85 8.95 11.52 -1.18
CA VAL A 85 9.95 10.75 -1.93
C VAL A 85 9.76 9.26 -1.70
N GLY A 86 10.21 8.44 -2.65
CA GLY A 86 10.10 6.99 -2.62
C GLY A 86 8.67 6.51 -2.88
N GLU A 87 8.30 5.36 -2.31
CA GLU A 87 7.00 4.72 -2.57
C GLU A 87 5.78 5.57 -2.14
N SER A 88 5.98 6.55 -1.27
CA SER A 88 4.93 7.49 -0.85
C SER A 88 4.61 8.54 -1.92
N SER A 89 5.49 8.75 -2.90
CA SER A 89 5.33 9.74 -3.96
C SER A 89 4.85 9.12 -5.27
N PHE A 90 4.19 9.96 -6.08
CA PHE A 90 3.92 9.68 -7.48
C PHE A 90 4.76 10.62 -8.34
N THR A 91 5.85 10.09 -8.90
CA THR A 91 6.77 10.80 -9.79
C THR A 91 6.46 10.56 -11.27
N GLY A 92 5.57 9.62 -11.57
CA GLY A 92 5.30 9.14 -12.92
C GLY A 92 6.30 8.08 -13.44
N LEU A 93 7.43 7.85 -12.76
CA LEU A 93 8.49 6.93 -13.20
C LEU A 93 7.99 5.51 -13.45
N HIS A 94 7.09 5.03 -12.61
CA HIS A 94 6.64 3.63 -12.66
C HIS A 94 5.48 3.39 -13.63
N GLY A 95 4.80 4.45 -14.08
CA GLY A 95 3.60 4.31 -14.91
C GLY A 95 2.56 3.41 -14.24
N ALA A 96 1.93 2.55 -15.04
CA ALA A 96 0.89 1.64 -14.54
C ALA A 96 1.43 0.42 -13.77
N ASN A 97 2.71 0.12 -13.89
CA ASN A 97 3.36 -0.98 -13.16
C ASN A 97 4.87 -0.78 -13.08
N ARG A 98 5.41 -0.88 -11.88
CA ARG A 98 6.84 -0.71 -11.60
C ARG A 98 7.69 -1.83 -12.21
N MET A 99 8.78 -1.45 -12.90
CA MET A 99 9.85 -2.38 -13.21
C MET A 99 10.63 -2.73 -11.93
N ALA A 100 10.96 -3.99 -11.74
CA ALA A 100 11.74 -4.46 -10.60
C ALA A 100 13.06 -3.67 -10.44
N SER A 101 13.44 -3.38 -9.20
CA SER A 101 14.62 -2.61 -8.79
C SER A 101 14.55 -1.09 -8.99
N ASN A 102 13.63 -0.55 -9.79
CA ASN A 102 13.52 0.89 -10.01
C ASN A 102 13.09 1.67 -8.75
N SER A 103 12.36 1.04 -7.82
CA SER A 103 11.93 1.71 -6.59
C SER A 103 13.10 2.22 -5.74
N LEU A 104 14.17 1.42 -5.61
CA LEU A 104 15.34 1.85 -4.85
C LEU A 104 16.07 3.01 -5.54
N LEU A 105 16.17 2.96 -6.87
CA LEU A 105 16.76 4.04 -7.66
C LEU A 105 15.93 5.34 -7.54
N GLU A 106 14.62 5.23 -7.60
CA GLU A 106 13.71 6.36 -7.38
C GLU A 106 13.95 6.99 -6.01
N CYS A 107 13.96 6.17 -4.93
CA CYS A 107 14.23 6.66 -3.59
C CYS A 107 15.54 7.46 -3.51
N LEU A 108 16.63 6.94 -4.05
CA LEU A 108 17.95 7.57 -3.99
C LEU A 108 18.02 8.87 -4.81
N VAL A 109 17.49 8.84 -6.04
CA VAL A 109 17.55 10.00 -6.95
C VAL A 109 16.68 11.14 -6.43
N PHE A 110 15.41 10.88 -6.14
CA PHE A 110 14.48 11.92 -5.70
C PHE A 110 14.78 12.42 -4.29
N ALA A 111 15.26 11.56 -3.37
CA ALA A 111 15.70 12.02 -2.04
C ALA A 111 16.91 12.96 -2.15
N LYS A 112 17.88 12.65 -3.05
CA LYS A 112 19.01 13.54 -3.31
C LYS A 112 18.55 14.87 -3.91
N SER A 113 17.65 14.84 -4.90
CA SER A 113 17.12 16.06 -5.53
C SER A 113 16.35 16.91 -4.52
N ALA A 114 15.49 16.31 -3.70
CA ALA A 114 14.78 17.01 -2.63
C ALA A 114 15.73 17.66 -1.61
N ALA A 115 16.74 16.93 -1.17
CA ALA A 115 17.74 17.46 -0.23
C ALA A 115 18.51 18.67 -0.80
N GLN A 116 18.89 18.60 -2.09
CA GLN A 116 19.56 19.73 -2.77
C GLN A 116 18.63 20.92 -2.93
N HIS A 117 17.37 20.69 -3.28
CA HIS A 117 16.38 21.75 -3.42
C HIS A 117 16.09 22.43 -2.06
N ILE A 118 15.91 21.64 -0.98
CA ILE A 118 15.71 22.17 0.39
C ILE A 118 16.92 22.99 0.83
N ALA A 119 18.14 22.49 0.61
CA ALA A 119 19.36 23.20 1.01
C ALA A 119 19.57 24.54 0.28
N ALA A 120 19.03 24.69 -0.92
CA ALA A 120 19.09 25.94 -1.70
C ALA A 120 18.01 26.95 -1.29
N GLN A 121 16.99 26.56 -0.50
CA GLN A 121 15.95 27.47 -0.03
C GLN A 121 16.43 28.30 1.17
N PRO A 122 15.98 29.57 1.31
CA PRO A 122 16.21 30.32 2.53
C PRO A 122 15.53 29.61 3.70
N PHE A 123 16.26 29.45 4.80
CA PHE A 123 15.74 28.81 6.01
C PHE A 123 14.54 29.61 6.53
N PRO A 124 13.33 29.05 6.56
CA PRO A 124 12.17 29.78 7.04
C PRO A 124 12.35 30.09 8.52
N GLN A 125 12.21 31.34 8.89
CA GLN A 125 12.14 31.68 10.31
C GLN A 125 10.83 31.09 10.88
N PRO A 126 10.87 30.37 12.00
CA PRO A 126 9.67 29.83 12.60
C PRO A 126 8.74 30.95 13.03
N SER A 127 7.64 31.14 12.31
CA SER A 127 6.65 32.19 12.59
C SER A 127 5.54 31.71 13.53
N VAL A 128 5.52 30.43 13.84
CA VAL A 128 4.44 29.79 14.62
C VAL A 128 5.02 29.13 15.87
N THR A 129 4.53 29.55 17.04
CA THR A 129 4.78 28.82 18.28
C THR A 129 3.90 27.59 18.32
N ILE A 130 4.51 26.41 18.34
CA ILE A 130 3.78 25.14 18.48
C ILE A 130 3.27 25.07 19.94
N PRO A 131 1.95 25.01 20.19
CA PRO A 131 1.43 24.86 21.53
C PRO A 131 1.86 23.52 22.13
N PRO A 132 1.97 23.40 23.45
CA PRO A 132 2.18 22.11 24.09
C PRO A 132 1.03 21.15 23.77
N TRP A 133 1.36 19.87 23.73
CA TRP A 133 0.35 18.83 23.52
C TRP A 133 -0.63 18.82 24.70
N ASP A 134 -1.93 18.90 24.42
CA ASP A 134 -2.99 18.93 25.43
C ASP A 134 -3.79 17.62 25.40
N GLU A 135 -3.74 16.86 26.50
CA GLU A 135 -4.48 15.62 26.70
C GLU A 135 -5.62 15.78 27.74
N SER A 136 -5.96 17.00 28.12
CA SER A 136 -6.96 17.25 29.17
C SER A 136 -8.35 16.77 28.83
N GLN A 137 -8.66 16.57 27.55
CA GLN A 137 -9.97 16.16 27.04
C GLN A 137 -10.08 14.65 26.73
N VAL A 138 -8.99 13.88 26.90
CA VAL A 138 -8.96 12.46 26.55
C VAL A 138 -8.67 11.57 27.76
N THR A 139 -9.18 10.33 27.71
CA THR A 139 -8.95 9.32 28.75
C THR A 139 -8.07 8.17 28.24
N ASN A 140 -7.55 7.36 29.14
CA ASN A 140 -6.91 6.11 28.73
C ASN A 140 -7.95 5.16 28.16
N SER A 141 -7.60 4.49 27.08
CA SER A 141 -8.48 3.45 26.53
C SER A 141 -8.40 2.19 27.38
N ASP A 142 -9.56 1.65 27.72
CA ASP A 142 -9.68 0.32 28.35
C ASP A 142 -9.73 -0.81 27.32
N GLU A 143 -9.82 -0.49 26.03
CA GLU A 143 -10.08 -1.43 24.94
C GLU A 143 -9.05 -1.35 23.80
N GLU A 144 -7.79 -1.75 24.04
CA GLU A 144 -6.79 -1.92 22.97
C GLU A 144 -7.21 -2.97 21.92
N VAL A 145 -8.15 -3.83 22.27
CA VAL A 145 -8.71 -4.88 21.39
C VAL A 145 -9.38 -4.27 20.15
N ILE A 146 -9.98 -3.08 20.26
CA ILE A 146 -10.64 -2.41 19.12
C ILE A 146 -9.65 -2.07 18.02
N ILE A 147 -8.47 -1.55 18.37
CA ILE A 147 -7.45 -1.16 17.39
C ILE A 147 -6.95 -2.40 16.63
N SER A 148 -6.64 -3.47 17.34
CA SER A 148 -6.14 -4.72 16.73
C SER A 148 -7.22 -5.41 15.89
N HIS A 149 -8.49 -5.36 16.31
CA HIS A 149 -9.62 -5.89 15.57
C HIS A 149 -9.81 -5.13 14.25
N ASN A 150 -9.91 -3.80 14.31
CA ASN A 150 -10.11 -2.94 13.12
C ASN A 150 -8.94 -3.03 12.14
N TRP A 151 -7.71 -3.18 12.66
CA TRP A 151 -6.52 -3.45 11.85
C TRP A 151 -6.65 -4.75 11.04
N ASN A 152 -7.03 -5.81 11.70
CA ASN A 152 -7.21 -7.12 11.07
C ASN A 152 -8.38 -7.10 10.07
N GLU A 153 -9.51 -6.49 10.43
CA GLU A 153 -10.66 -6.34 9.55
C GLU A 153 -10.29 -5.57 8.27
N LEU A 154 -9.59 -4.43 8.40
CA LEU A 154 -9.13 -3.63 7.28
C LEU A 154 -8.27 -4.45 6.31
N ARG A 155 -7.30 -5.19 6.82
CA ARG A 155 -6.42 -6.04 6.01
C ARG A 155 -7.18 -7.14 5.30
N HIS A 156 -8.12 -7.81 5.98
CA HIS A 156 -8.91 -8.88 5.38
C HIS A 156 -9.78 -8.37 4.24
N PHE A 157 -10.55 -7.31 4.44
CA PHE A 157 -11.41 -6.86 3.36
C PHE A 157 -10.65 -6.19 2.21
N MET A 158 -9.51 -5.54 2.47
CA MET A 158 -8.63 -5.05 1.40
C MET A 158 -8.09 -6.22 0.57
N TRP A 159 -7.70 -7.30 1.21
CA TRP A 159 -7.29 -8.53 0.53
C TRP A 159 -8.43 -9.14 -0.31
N ASP A 160 -9.62 -9.27 0.26
CA ASP A 160 -10.74 -10.00 -0.35
C ASP A 160 -11.43 -9.21 -1.47
N TYR A 161 -11.55 -7.88 -1.30
CA TYR A 161 -12.35 -7.04 -2.18
C TYR A 161 -11.55 -6.08 -3.05
N VAL A 162 -10.31 -5.72 -2.66
CA VAL A 162 -9.47 -4.73 -3.33
C VAL A 162 -8.16 -5.33 -3.84
N GLY A 163 -8.04 -6.66 -3.79
CA GLY A 163 -6.88 -7.40 -4.27
C GLY A 163 -6.68 -7.28 -5.79
N ILE A 164 -5.92 -8.20 -6.37
CA ILE A 164 -5.48 -8.14 -7.78
C ILE A 164 -6.66 -8.14 -8.76
N VAL A 165 -7.68 -8.99 -8.53
CA VAL A 165 -8.86 -9.09 -9.40
C VAL A 165 -10.03 -8.33 -8.79
N ARG A 166 -10.44 -7.27 -9.45
CA ARG A 166 -11.42 -6.30 -8.96
C ARG A 166 -12.73 -6.38 -9.72
N THR A 167 -13.82 -5.96 -9.06
CA THR A 167 -15.13 -5.68 -9.66
C THR A 167 -15.74 -4.48 -8.96
N ASP A 168 -16.60 -3.72 -9.66
CA ASP A 168 -17.32 -2.59 -9.07
C ASP A 168 -18.07 -3.00 -7.80
N LYS A 169 -18.71 -4.16 -7.83
CA LYS A 169 -19.46 -4.69 -6.68
C LYS A 169 -18.57 -4.92 -5.45
N ARG A 170 -17.35 -5.46 -5.63
CA ARG A 170 -16.38 -5.66 -4.54
C ARG A 170 -15.84 -4.34 -4.02
N LEU A 171 -15.45 -3.44 -4.92
CA LEU A 171 -14.93 -2.12 -4.57
C LEU A 171 -15.97 -1.29 -3.78
N GLN A 172 -17.24 -1.32 -4.18
CA GLN A 172 -18.31 -0.64 -3.44
C GLN A 172 -18.57 -1.26 -2.05
N ARG A 173 -18.36 -2.57 -1.88
CA ARG A 173 -18.41 -3.18 -0.54
C ARG A 173 -17.26 -2.69 0.33
N ALA A 174 -16.04 -2.70 -0.20
CA ALA A 174 -14.87 -2.21 0.51
C ALA A 174 -15.05 -0.73 0.92
N ARG A 175 -15.54 0.13 0.01
CA ARG A 175 -15.83 1.55 0.28
C ARG A 175 -16.79 1.74 1.45
N ARG A 176 -17.84 0.93 1.54
CA ARG A 176 -18.79 1.00 2.67
C ARG A 176 -18.14 0.61 3.99
N ARG A 177 -17.28 -0.43 3.99
CA ARG A 177 -16.57 -0.87 5.20
C ARG A 177 -15.55 0.18 5.66
N VAL A 178 -14.75 0.73 4.74
CA VAL A 178 -13.78 1.79 5.06
C VAL A 178 -14.47 2.98 5.70
N ARG A 179 -15.64 3.41 5.19
CA ARG A 179 -16.40 4.52 5.78
C ARG A 179 -16.83 4.26 7.21
N LEU A 180 -17.28 3.04 7.53
CA LEU A 180 -17.61 2.66 8.91
C LEU A 180 -16.38 2.71 9.81
N LEU A 181 -15.27 2.10 9.37
CA LEU A 181 -14.01 2.14 10.13
C LEU A 181 -13.48 3.58 10.32
N THR A 182 -13.65 4.44 9.30
CA THR A 182 -13.27 5.86 9.42
C THR A 182 -14.05 6.54 10.54
N GLN A 183 -15.36 6.29 10.64
CA GLN A 183 -16.20 6.87 11.69
C GLN A 183 -15.78 6.36 13.08
N GLU A 184 -15.65 5.04 13.24
CA GLU A 184 -15.25 4.41 14.50
C GLU A 184 -13.88 4.89 14.98
N VAL A 185 -12.88 4.92 14.08
CA VAL A 185 -11.54 5.37 14.43
C VAL A 185 -11.47 6.87 14.70
N SER A 186 -12.27 7.69 13.99
CA SER A 186 -12.35 9.14 14.27
C SER A 186 -12.97 9.40 15.63
N GLU A 187 -14.02 8.68 16.01
CA GLU A 187 -14.63 8.78 17.32
C GLU A 187 -13.65 8.35 18.42
N TYR A 188 -12.98 7.23 18.21
CA TYR A 188 -11.97 6.73 19.14
C TYR A 188 -10.80 7.72 19.30
N TYR A 189 -10.30 8.28 18.18
CA TYR A 189 -9.23 9.26 18.15
C TYR A 189 -9.58 10.56 18.92
N SER A 190 -10.85 10.93 18.97
CA SER A 190 -11.31 12.13 19.66
C SER A 190 -11.48 11.94 21.18
N ASN A 191 -11.68 10.70 21.65
CA ASN A 191 -12.04 10.43 23.03
C ASN A 191 -10.89 9.82 23.86
N TYR A 192 -9.91 9.21 23.21
CA TYR A 192 -8.85 8.46 23.89
C TYR A 192 -7.46 9.00 23.57
N ARG A 193 -6.52 8.73 24.49
CA ARG A 193 -5.11 9.05 24.30
C ARG A 193 -4.58 8.41 23.02
N ILE A 194 -3.81 9.20 22.28
CA ILE A 194 -3.22 8.77 21.03
C ILE A 194 -2.08 7.78 21.31
N SER A 195 -2.19 6.61 20.69
CA SER A 195 -1.12 5.61 20.65
C SER A 195 -0.53 5.52 19.25
N LYS A 196 0.65 4.91 19.14
CA LYS A 196 1.28 4.61 17.84
C LYS A 196 0.35 3.79 16.95
N ASP A 197 -0.24 2.73 17.50
CA ASP A 197 -1.09 1.81 16.76
C ASP A 197 -2.37 2.47 16.26
N LEU A 198 -2.93 3.40 17.04
CA LEU A 198 -4.08 4.21 16.64
C LEU A 198 -3.75 5.14 15.46
N ILE A 199 -2.59 5.81 15.49
CA ILE A 199 -2.12 6.65 14.38
C ILE A 199 -1.92 5.81 13.12
N GLU A 200 -1.27 4.66 13.24
CA GLU A 200 -1.03 3.75 12.13
C GLU A 200 -2.35 3.23 11.54
N LEU A 201 -3.30 2.82 12.37
CA LEU A 201 -4.63 2.39 11.91
C LEU A 201 -5.36 3.50 11.15
N ARG A 202 -5.39 4.73 11.71
CA ARG A 202 -5.97 5.90 11.04
C ARG A 202 -5.35 6.13 9.67
N ASN A 203 -4.04 6.09 9.59
CA ASN A 203 -3.32 6.29 8.34
C ASN A 203 -3.59 5.17 7.32
N LEU A 204 -3.65 3.92 7.76
CA LEU A 204 -4.02 2.78 6.90
C LEU A 204 -5.43 2.91 6.33
N ILE A 205 -6.38 3.38 7.13
CA ILE A 205 -7.76 3.62 6.67
C ILE A 205 -7.80 4.70 5.59
N VAL A 206 -7.06 5.80 5.77
CA VAL A 206 -6.96 6.87 4.76
C VAL A 206 -6.36 6.33 3.45
N VAL A 207 -5.26 5.60 3.52
CA VAL A 207 -4.62 5.00 2.34
C VAL A 207 -5.54 3.98 1.66
N ALA A 208 -6.23 3.15 2.43
CA ALA A 208 -7.20 2.19 1.90
C ALA A 208 -8.35 2.88 1.16
N ASP A 209 -8.89 3.96 1.69
CA ASP A 209 -9.95 4.74 1.03
C ASP A 209 -9.46 5.35 -0.29
N LEU A 210 -8.26 5.94 -0.32
CA LEU A 210 -7.65 6.47 -1.53
C LEU A 210 -7.44 5.40 -2.60
N ILE A 211 -6.95 4.21 -2.22
CA ILE A 211 -6.78 3.08 -3.14
C ILE A 211 -8.13 2.64 -3.71
N ILE A 212 -9.16 2.52 -2.87
CA ILE A 212 -10.51 2.11 -3.30
C ILE A 212 -11.12 3.16 -4.23
N GLN A 213 -11.02 4.45 -3.91
CA GLN A 213 -11.52 5.53 -4.74
C GLN A 213 -10.83 5.56 -6.10
N SER A 214 -9.50 5.44 -6.14
CA SER A 214 -8.72 5.37 -7.38
C SER A 214 -9.14 4.16 -8.22
N ALA A 215 -9.33 2.99 -7.58
CA ALA A 215 -9.75 1.78 -8.27
C ALA A 215 -11.18 1.89 -8.85
N ILE A 216 -12.11 2.56 -8.15
CA ILE A 216 -13.48 2.81 -8.64
C ILE A 216 -13.49 3.80 -9.82
N GLN A 217 -12.62 4.80 -9.77
CA GLN A 217 -12.54 5.83 -10.80
C GLN A 217 -11.94 5.29 -12.11
N ARG A 218 -11.00 4.34 -12.04
CA ARG A 218 -10.34 3.77 -13.20
C ARG A 218 -11.15 2.65 -13.85
N ARG A 219 -11.75 2.96 -15.00
CA ARG A 219 -12.61 2.04 -15.77
C ARG A 219 -11.89 1.42 -16.96
N GLU A 220 -10.72 0.87 -16.71
CA GLU A 220 -9.89 0.10 -17.65
C GLU A 220 -9.09 -0.94 -16.89
N SER A 221 -8.46 -1.88 -17.59
CA SER A 221 -7.46 -2.78 -17.02
C SER A 221 -6.09 -2.45 -17.56
N ARG A 222 -5.22 -1.85 -16.73
CA ARG A 222 -3.87 -1.42 -17.10
C ARG A 222 -2.88 -1.65 -15.97
N GLY A 223 -1.77 -2.30 -16.25
CA GLY A 223 -0.72 -2.54 -15.26
C GLY A 223 -1.21 -3.35 -14.06
N LEU A 224 -1.11 -2.80 -12.87
CA LEU A 224 -1.55 -3.45 -11.63
C LEU A 224 -3.08 -3.46 -11.45
N HIS A 225 -3.79 -2.54 -12.09
CA HIS A 225 -5.23 -2.47 -11.99
C HIS A 225 -5.88 -3.41 -13.02
N TYR A 226 -6.54 -4.45 -12.52
CA TYR A 226 -7.31 -5.39 -13.34
C TYR A 226 -8.75 -5.49 -12.84
N SER A 227 -9.70 -5.18 -13.71
CA SER A 227 -11.13 -5.23 -13.42
C SER A 227 -11.85 -6.17 -14.38
N LEU A 228 -12.68 -7.06 -13.84
CA LEU A 228 -13.53 -7.95 -14.65
C LEU A 228 -14.65 -7.17 -15.35
N ASP A 229 -15.06 -6.03 -14.80
CA ASP A 229 -16.12 -5.18 -15.37
C ASP A 229 -15.59 -4.28 -16.49
N TYR A 230 -14.26 -4.02 -16.52
CA TYR A 230 -13.58 -3.19 -17.51
C TYR A 230 -12.28 -3.85 -17.96
N PRO A 231 -12.33 -4.95 -18.74
CA PRO A 231 -11.13 -5.73 -19.10
C PRO A 231 -10.24 -5.02 -20.14
N GLU A 232 -10.79 -4.07 -20.90
CA GLU A 232 -10.10 -3.40 -22.00
C GLU A 232 -9.18 -2.28 -21.50
N ILE A 233 -8.15 -1.98 -22.28
CA ILE A 233 -7.24 -0.86 -22.08
C ILE A 233 -7.75 0.35 -22.91
N HIS A 234 -7.86 1.52 -22.31
CA HIS A 234 -8.17 2.73 -23.03
C HIS A 234 -7.02 3.11 -23.97
N GLN A 235 -7.32 3.74 -25.11
CA GLN A 235 -6.29 4.17 -26.06
C GLN A 235 -5.34 5.20 -25.43
N GLU A 236 -5.88 6.13 -24.67
CA GLU A 236 -5.11 7.13 -23.94
C GLU A 236 -4.80 6.64 -22.53
N ALA A 237 -3.53 6.74 -22.15
CA ALA A 237 -3.07 6.44 -20.79
C ALA A 237 -3.16 7.72 -19.94
N ASN A 238 -4.22 7.84 -19.16
CA ASN A 238 -4.41 8.95 -18.24
C ASN A 238 -4.19 8.53 -16.80
N ASP A 239 -3.57 9.40 -16.00
CA ASP A 239 -3.41 9.16 -14.56
C ASP A 239 -4.75 9.29 -13.83
N THR A 240 -4.92 8.49 -12.77
CA THR A 240 -6.05 8.66 -11.84
C THR A 240 -5.63 9.62 -10.74
N ILE A 241 -6.21 10.81 -10.73
CA ILE A 241 -5.87 11.87 -9.78
C ILE A 241 -7.05 12.08 -8.84
N LEU A 242 -6.79 12.02 -7.53
CA LEU A 242 -7.73 12.37 -6.48
C LEU A 242 -7.33 13.72 -5.89
N VAL A 243 -8.29 14.64 -5.81
CA VAL A 243 -8.11 15.97 -5.22
C VAL A 243 -8.95 16.06 -3.95
N PRO A 244 -8.42 16.60 -2.84
CA PRO A 244 -9.20 16.82 -1.64
C PRO A 244 -10.44 17.70 -1.91
N PRO A 245 -11.60 17.42 -1.30
CA PRO A 245 -12.85 18.09 -1.64
C PRO A 245 -12.89 19.59 -1.31
N ASN A 246 -11.93 20.13 -0.59
CA ASN A 246 -11.83 21.54 -0.20
C ASN A 246 -10.65 22.29 -0.87
N TYR A 247 -10.04 21.72 -1.88
CA TYR A 247 -9.02 22.37 -2.70
C TYR A 247 -9.67 22.93 -3.96
N GLY A 248 -10.24 24.12 -3.84
CA GLY A 248 -10.79 24.90 -4.93
C GLY A 248 -10.73 26.39 -4.58
#